data_e697ca93b3527add57956e4757e7f759
#
_entry.id   e697ca93b3527add57956e4757e7f759
#
_cell.length_a   1.000
_cell.length_b   1.000
_cell.length_c   1.000
_cell.angle_alpha   90.00
_cell.angle_beta   90.00
_cell.angle_gamma   90.00
#
_symmetry.space_group_name_H-M   'P 1'
#
loop_
_entity.id
_entity.type
_entity.pdbx_description
1 polymer ?
#
loop_
_entity_poly.entity_id
_entity_poly.type
_entity_poly.pdbx_seq_one_letter_code
_entity_poly.pdbx_strand_id
1 'polypeptide(L)'
;MAKTYLNKVRERAGIPSVEESWETIAGKTLDQSLLRDIVRQERQIEFYLENHNFWDLRRWKLAEKYFSVKAEGFNIEARDINSFATVSTIMFERKFESPTQYLLPIPLSDVNKNLNLVQNPGY
;
A
#
# COMPACT_ATOMS: atom_id res chain seq x y z
N MET A 1 -4.03 18.28 -14.34
CA MET A 1 -4.06 16.98 -15.06
C MET A 1 -4.31 15.78 -14.12
N ALA A 2 -3.52 15.54 -13.05
CA ALA A 2 -3.76 14.40 -12.12
C ALA A 2 -5.16 14.41 -11.50
N LYS A 3 -5.59 15.52 -10.92
CA LYS A 3 -6.94 15.68 -10.33
C LYS A 3 -8.06 15.33 -11.33
N THR A 4 -7.93 15.74 -12.58
CA THR A 4 -8.93 15.48 -13.62
C THR A 4 -9.16 13.98 -13.85
N TYR A 5 -8.07 13.19 -13.90
CA TYR A 5 -8.19 11.74 -14.07
C TYR A 5 -8.70 11.06 -12.79
N LEU A 6 -8.25 11.52 -11.64
CA LEU A 6 -8.68 11.00 -10.35
C LEU A 6 -10.18 11.23 -10.14
N ASN A 7 -10.68 12.43 -10.47
CA ASN A 7 -12.10 12.73 -10.37
C ASN A 7 -12.98 11.90 -11.33
N LYS A 8 -12.47 11.49 -12.50
CA LYS A 8 -13.20 10.55 -13.38
C LYS A 8 -13.38 9.18 -12.73
N VAL A 9 -12.37 8.68 -12.02
CA VAL A 9 -12.47 7.41 -11.29
C VAL A 9 -13.50 7.53 -10.16
N ARG A 10 -13.43 8.60 -9.40
CA ARG A 10 -14.34 8.88 -8.28
C ARG A 10 -15.79 9.08 -8.75
N GLU A 11 -16.00 9.79 -9.85
CA GLU A 11 -17.31 9.96 -10.49
C GLU A 11 -17.93 8.62 -10.89
N ARG A 12 -17.13 7.74 -11.51
CA ARG A 12 -17.56 6.35 -11.83
C ARG A 12 -17.99 5.59 -10.57
N ALA A 13 -17.28 5.78 -9.46
CA ALA A 13 -17.59 5.14 -8.17
C ALA A 13 -18.76 5.80 -7.42
N GLY A 14 -19.29 6.92 -7.91
CA GLY A 14 -20.39 7.65 -7.27
C GLY A 14 -19.98 8.37 -5.98
N ILE A 15 -18.69 8.73 -5.83
CA ILE A 15 -18.17 9.43 -4.66
C ILE A 15 -17.75 10.87 -5.01
N PRO A 16 -17.76 11.79 -4.02
CA PRO A 16 -17.41 13.20 -4.25
C PRO A 16 -16.02 13.40 -4.85
N SER A 17 -15.81 14.52 -5.54
CA SER A 17 -14.51 14.88 -6.10
C SER A 17 -13.40 14.97 -5.02
N VAL A 18 -12.15 14.98 -5.45
CA VAL A 18 -11.01 15.12 -4.52
C VAL A 18 -11.07 16.45 -3.78
N GLU A 19 -11.42 17.52 -4.49
CA GLU A 19 -11.57 18.86 -3.93
C GLU A 19 -12.68 18.90 -2.88
N GLU A 20 -13.84 18.34 -3.19
CA GLU A 20 -14.96 18.29 -2.26
C GLU A 20 -14.63 17.46 -1.02
N SER A 21 -14.05 16.28 -1.19
CA SER A 21 -13.72 15.38 -0.08
C SER A 21 -12.66 15.93 0.86
N TRP A 22 -11.61 16.55 0.32
CA TRP A 22 -10.44 16.90 1.10
C TRP A 22 -10.39 18.38 1.49
N GLU A 23 -10.78 19.30 0.60
CA GLU A 23 -10.80 20.73 0.92
C GLU A 23 -12.07 21.10 1.66
N THR A 24 -13.25 20.70 1.17
CA THR A 24 -14.54 21.12 1.75
C THR A 24 -14.90 20.29 2.99
N ILE A 25 -14.90 18.96 2.90
CA ILE A 25 -15.35 18.09 4.00
C ILE A 25 -14.26 17.92 5.05
N ALA A 26 -13.02 17.64 4.64
CA ALA A 26 -11.93 17.39 5.56
C ALA A 26 -11.13 18.64 5.96
N GLY A 27 -11.38 19.80 5.33
CA GLY A 27 -10.73 21.09 5.64
C GLY A 27 -9.22 21.09 5.43
N LYS A 28 -8.70 20.27 4.49
CA LYS A 28 -7.28 20.13 4.21
C LYS A 28 -6.90 20.83 2.91
N THR A 29 -5.76 21.51 2.89
CA THR A 29 -5.23 22.09 1.64
C THR A 29 -4.64 21.01 0.76
N LEU A 30 -5.09 20.92 -0.49
CA LEU A 30 -4.58 19.98 -1.50
C LEU A 30 -3.23 20.46 -2.05
N ASP A 31 -2.17 20.26 -1.29
CA ASP A 31 -0.81 20.44 -1.77
C ASP A 31 -0.33 19.23 -2.60
N GLN A 32 0.87 19.32 -3.15
CA GLN A 32 1.44 18.25 -3.98
C GLN A 32 1.68 16.95 -3.17
N SER A 33 2.03 17.08 -1.90
CA SER A 33 2.31 15.93 -1.03
C SER A 33 1.02 15.16 -0.75
N LEU A 34 0.00 15.85 -0.27
CA LEU A 34 -1.31 15.26 0.01
C LEU A 34 -1.93 14.65 -1.25
N LEU A 35 -1.86 15.36 -2.38
CA LEU A 35 -2.39 14.84 -3.65
C LEU A 35 -1.67 13.56 -4.08
N ARG A 36 -0.35 13.46 -3.86
CA ARG A 36 0.42 12.24 -4.14
C ARG A 36 -0.06 11.07 -3.27
N ASP A 37 -0.31 11.30 -2.00
CA ASP A 37 -0.77 10.27 -1.08
C ASP A 37 -2.21 9.83 -1.42
N ILE A 38 -3.08 10.76 -1.80
CA ILE A 38 -4.43 10.45 -2.28
C ILE A 38 -4.37 9.58 -3.54
N VAL A 39 -3.56 9.95 -4.54
CA VAL A 39 -3.40 9.16 -5.77
C VAL A 39 -2.89 7.75 -5.47
N ARG A 40 -1.94 7.60 -4.55
CA ARG A 40 -1.43 6.29 -4.13
C ARG A 40 -2.51 5.45 -3.45
N GLN A 41 -3.29 6.07 -2.57
CA GLN A 41 -4.39 5.40 -1.86
C GLN A 41 -5.49 4.96 -2.83
N GLU A 42 -5.95 5.84 -3.71
CA GLU A 42 -6.95 5.51 -4.73
C GLU A 42 -6.45 4.37 -5.64
N ARG A 43 -5.18 4.40 -6.03
CA ARG A 43 -4.58 3.34 -6.83
C ARG A 43 -4.58 1.99 -6.07
N GLN A 44 -4.30 1.98 -4.77
CA GLN A 44 -4.36 0.76 -3.96
C GLN A 44 -5.78 0.20 -3.85
N ILE A 45 -6.77 1.07 -3.79
CA ILE A 45 -8.19 0.68 -3.73
C ILE A 45 -8.65 0.13 -5.08
N GLU A 46 -8.39 0.85 -6.17
CA GLU A 46 -8.83 0.48 -7.52
C GLU A 46 -8.20 -0.84 -8.02
N PHE A 47 -6.93 -1.06 -7.68
CA PHE A 47 -6.20 -2.27 -8.06
C PHE A 47 -6.10 -3.31 -6.92
N TYR A 48 -7.07 -3.30 -6.01
CA TYR A 48 -7.16 -4.29 -4.94
C TYR A 48 -7.29 -5.70 -5.53
N LEU A 49 -6.49 -6.63 -5.03
CA LEU A 49 -6.34 -8.02 -5.49
C LEU A 49 -5.72 -8.22 -6.89
N GLU A 50 -5.23 -7.18 -7.55
CA GLU A 50 -4.55 -7.29 -8.85
C GLU A 50 -3.02 -7.38 -8.74
N ASN A 51 -2.46 -7.62 -7.56
CA ASN A 51 -1.02 -7.67 -7.24
C ASN A 51 -0.21 -6.37 -7.50
N HIS A 52 -0.84 -5.30 -7.94
CA HIS A 52 -0.15 -4.03 -8.16
C HIS A 52 0.47 -3.46 -6.88
N ASN A 53 -0.20 -3.64 -5.74
CA ASN A 53 0.26 -3.12 -4.44
C ASN A 53 1.64 -3.65 -4.04
N PHE A 54 1.94 -4.92 -4.33
CA PHE A 54 3.23 -5.53 -4.04
C PHE A 54 4.41 -4.79 -4.70
N TRP A 55 4.25 -4.43 -5.98
CA TRP A 55 5.27 -3.73 -6.76
C TRP A 55 5.29 -2.23 -6.48
N ASP A 56 4.12 -1.62 -6.36
CA ASP A 56 3.97 -0.19 -6.12
C ASP A 56 4.59 0.24 -4.79
N LEU A 57 4.35 -0.49 -3.70
CA LEU A 57 4.95 -0.18 -2.40
C LEU A 57 6.49 -0.31 -2.42
N ARG A 58 7.03 -1.29 -3.15
CA ARG A 58 8.47 -1.41 -3.34
C ARG A 58 9.04 -0.26 -4.16
N ARG A 59 8.43 0.05 -5.28
CA ARG A 59 8.83 1.14 -6.16
C ARG A 59 8.77 2.51 -5.48
N TRP A 60 7.79 2.73 -4.62
CA TRP A 60 7.63 3.97 -3.87
C TRP A 60 8.49 4.04 -2.60
N LYS A 61 9.22 2.97 -2.27
CA LYS A 61 9.97 2.85 -1.01
C LYS A 61 9.08 2.95 0.25
N LEU A 62 7.87 2.44 0.16
CA LEU A 62 6.88 2.41 1.23
C LEU A 62 6.63 1.01 1.81
N ALA A 63 7.27 -0.02 1.25
CA ALA A 63 7.03 -1.40 1.63
C ALA A 63 7.32 -1.67 3.12
N GLU A 64 8.40 -1.13 3.65
CA GLU A 64 8.74 -1.25 5.08
C GLU A 64 7.62 -0.71 5.97
N LYS A 65 7.08 0.48 5.65
CA LYS A 65 5.97 1.10 6.40
C LYS A 65 4.69 0.27 6.37
N TYR A 66 4.35 -0.31 5.22
CA TYR A 66 3.05 -0.99 5.02
C TYR A 66 3.11 -2.49 5.29
N PHE A 67 4.26 -3.13 5.12
CA PHE A 67 4.41 -4.56 5.35
C PHE A 67 4.95 -4.93 6.73
N SER A 68 5.44 -3.95 7.53
CA SER A 68 5.88 -4.19 8.91
C SER A 68 4.81 -3.87 9.95
N VAL A 69 3.55 -3.74 9.53
CA VAL A 69 2.44 -3.54 10.46
C VAL A 69 1.83 -4.87 10.88
N LYS A 70 1.35 -4.93 12.11
CA LYS A 70 0.62 -6.10 12.62
C LYS A 70 -0.61 -6.35 11.76
N ALA A 71 -0.92 -7.61 11.54
CA ALA A 71 -2.21 -7.98 10.95
C ALA A 71 -3.29 -7.80 12.01
N GLU A 72 -4.29 -7.02 11.71
CA GLU A 72 -5.40 -6.70 12.61
C GLU A 72 -6.71 -7.19 12.00
N GLY A 73 -7.65 -7.53 12.85
CA GLY A 73 -8.97 -7.98 12.42
C GLY A 73 -10.02 -7.72 13.49
N PHE A 74 -11.26 -7.81 13.09
CA PHE A 74 -12.37 -7.69 14.03
C PHE A 74 -12.51 -8.94 14.91
N ASN A 75 -13.05 -8.76 16.12
CA ASN A 75 -13.35 -9.87 17.01
C ASN A 75 -14.62 -10.59 16.57
N ILE A 76 -14.47 -11.68 15.82
CA ILE A 76 -15.59 -12.47 15.29
C ILE A 76 -16.39 -13.23 16.35
N GLU A 77 -15.86 -13.39 17.57
CA GLU A 77 -16.54 -14.06 18.68
C GLU A 77 -17.36 -13.09 19.55
N ALA A 78 -17.30 -11.80 19.21
CA ALA A 78 -18.03 -10.78 19.94
C ALA A 78 -19.55 -10.93 19.81
N ARG A 79 -20.25 -10.65 20.90
CA ARG A 79 -21.72 -10.74 20.98
C ARG A 79 -22.43 -9.38 20.84
N ASP A 80 -21.67 -8.30 20.78
CA ASP A 80 -22.17 -6.92 20.65
C ASP A 80 -21.27 -6.13 19.70
N ILE A 81 -21.80 -5.01 19.18
CA ILE A 81 -21.12 -4.19 18.17
C ILE A 81 -19.83 -3.55 18.68
N ASN A 82 -19.78 -3.18 19.96
CA ASN A 82 -18.60 -2.53 20.52
C ASN A 82 -17.45 -3.52 20.65
N SER A 83 -17.75 -4.73 21.14
CA SER A 83 -16.77 -5.82 21.23
C SER A 83 -16.34 -6.32 19.85
N PHE A 84 -17.26 -6.36 18.87
CA PHE A 84 -16.93 -6.70 17.48
C PHE A 84 -15.97 -5.69 16.84
N ALA A 85 -16.22 -4.39 17.07
CA ALA A 85 -15.38 -3.32 16.54
C ALA A 85 -14.00 -3.22 17.22
N THR A 86 -13.75 -3.96 18.30
CA THR A 86 -12.44 -4.02 18.93
C THR A 86 -11.44 -4.73 18.01
N VAL A 87 -10.45 -3.99 17.56
CA VAL A 87 -9.39 -4.52 16.69
C VAL A 87 -8.47 -5.42 17.52
N SER A 88 -8.32 -6.66 17.10
CA SER A 88 -7.37 -7.61 17.69
C SER A 88 -6.24 -7.93 16.73
N THR A 89 -5.04 -8.13 17.28
CA THR A 89 -3.89 -8.57 16.47
C THR A 89 -4.07 -10.04 16.08
N ILE A 90 -4.06 -10.31 14.78
CA ILE A 90 -4.08 -11.66 14.25
C ILE A 90 -2.68 -12.27 14.34
N MET A 91 -2.61 -13.53 14.67
CA MET A 91 -1.52 -14.44 15.09
C MET A 91 -0.09 -14.25 14.58
N PHE A 92 0.24 -13.29 13.69
CA PHE A 92 1.64 -13.11 13.27
C PHE A 92 1.98 -11.64 13.01
N GLU A 93 3.21 -11.29 13.34
CA GLU A 93 3.78 -10.00 12.97
C GLU A 93 4.41 -10.11 11.58
N ARG A 94 3.97 -9.25 10.68
CA ARG A 94 4.63 -9.10 9.39
C ARG A 94 5.91 -8.30 9.57
N LYS A 95 7.00 -8.76 9.00
CA LYS A 95 8.28 -8.07 9.02
C LYS A 95 8.77 -7.88 7.59
N PHE A 96 9.15 -6.65 7.27
CA PHE A 96 9.80 -6.33 6.01
C PHE A 96 11.25 -5.95 6.28
N GLU A 97 12.20 -6.67 5.69
CA GLU A 97 13.62 -6.46 5.89
C GLU A 97 14.20 -5.54 4.81
N SER A 98 14.49 -4.32 5.20
CA SER A 98 15.16 -3.32 4.36
C SER A 98 16.69 -3.43 4.50
N PRO A 99 17.48 -3.32 3.43
CA PRO A 99 17.09 -3.08 2.04
C PRO A 99 16.78 -4.36 1.24
N THR A 100 17.03 -5.53 1.80
CA THR A 100 17.03 -6.83 1.13
C THR A 100 15.74 -7.08 0.35
N GLN A 101 14.60 -6.98 1.02
CA GLN A 101 13.30 -7.34 0.42
C GLN A 101 12.73 -6.30 -0.57
N TYR A 102 13.44 -5.21 -0.84
CA TYR A 102 13.07 -4.30 -1.93
C TYR A 102 13.38 -4.88 -3.31
N LEU A 103 14.39 -5.72 -3.40
CA LEU A 103 14.78 -6.42 -4.62
C LEU A 103 14.50 -7.91 -4.47
N LEU A 104 14.32 -8.59 -5.58
CA LEU A 104 14.26 -10.06 -5.58
C LEU A 104 15.68 -10.62 -5.77
N PRO A 105 16.00 -11.79 -5.20
CA PRO A 105 17.27 -12.44 -5.46
C PRO A 105 17.39 -12.85 -6.92
N ILE A 106 18.58 -12.72 -7.48
CA ILE A 106 18.91 -13.31 -8.77
C ILE A 106 19.02 -14.84 -8.57
N PRO A 107 18.40 -15.65 -9.43
CA PRO A 107 18.50 -17.10 -9.31
C PRO A 107 19.97 -17.55 -9.24
N LEU A 108 20.29 -18.41 -8.28
CA LEU A 108 21.67 -18.87 -8.06
C LEU A 108 22.24 -19.57 -9.31
N SER A 109 21.38 -20.26 -10.08
CA SER A 109 21.75 -20.86 -11.36
C SER A 109 22.29 -19.85 -12.37
N ASP A 110 21.79 -18.61 -12.35
CA ASP A 110 22.20 -17.57 -13.29
C ASP A 110 23.48 -16.87 -12.81
N VAL A 111 23.60 -16.66 -11.51
CA VAL A 111 24.85 -16.16 -10.89
C VAL A 111 26.01 -17.14 -11.15
N ASN A 112 25.76 -18.44 -11.02
CA ASN A 112 26.80 -19.45 -11.25
C ASN A 112 27.21 -19.59 -12.73
N LYS A 113 26.33 -19.27 -13.68
CA LYS A 113 26.62 -19.29 -15.11
C LYS A 113 27.36 -18.04 -15.59
N ASN A 114 27.15 -16.92 -14.97
CA ASN A 114 27.74 -15.65 -15.36
C ASN A 114 28.49 -15.01 -14.19
N LEU A 115 29.81 -15.19 -14.18
CA LEU A 115 30.69 -14.68 -13.12
C LEU A 115 30.73 -13.15 -13.00
N ASN A 116 30.16 -12.42 -13.97
CA ASN A 116 30.01 -10.97 -13.92
C ASN A 116 28.72 -10.52 -13.22
N LEU A 117 27.81 -11.46 -12.90
CA LEU A 117 26.62 -11.14 -12.12
C LEU A 117 26.97 -11.05 -10.63
N VAL A 118 26.58 -9.93 -10.04
CA VAL A 118 26.66 -9.71 -8.59
C VAL A 118 25.26 -9.81 -8.01
N GLN A 119 25.11 -10.63 -6.97
CA GLN A 119 23.83 -10.81 -6.28
C GLN A 119 23.34 -9.50 -5.67
N ASN A 120 22.02 -9.35 -5.59
CA ASN A 120 21.40 -8.21 -4.91
C ASN A 120 21.80 -8.17 -3.41
N PRO A 121 21.91 -6.97 -2.80
CA PRO A 121 22.35 -6.83 -1.42
C PRO A 121 21.49 -7.63 -0.43
N GLY A 122 22.14 -8.43 0.41
CA GLY A 122 21.51 -9.18 1.49
C GLY A 122 21.11 -10.62 1.13
N TYR A 123 21.47 -11.09 -0.07
CA TYR A 123 21.25 -12.48 -0.52
C TYR A 123 22.57 -13.21 -0.77
#